data_476db911fe707bba656eb3f051a77334
#
_entry.id   476db911fe707bba656eb3f051a77334
#
_cell.length_a   1.000
_cell.length_b   1.000
_cell.length_c   1.000
_cell.angle_alpha   90.00
_cell.angle_beta   90.00
_cell.angle_gamma   90.00
#
_symmetry.space_group_name_H-M   'P 1'
#
loop_
_entity.id
_entity.type
_entity.pdbx_description
1 polymer ?
#
loop_
_entity_poly.entity_id
_entity_poly.type
_entity_poly.pdbx_seq_one_letter_code
_entity_poly.pdbx_strand_id
1 'polypeptide(L)'
;AGDATSSVALGKIPGGRVRLLLSMSKAYVNWTTGSATLDLGWDAYEAVDGTTTAADPDGLVDGLNVDTAGYFDFGEDTTATGGTYVFESKDGVVIRATSQDVALAAGSDLVGYIAYVVD
;
A
#
# COMPACT_ATOMS: atom_id res chain seq x y z
N ALA A 1 17.18 9.87 1.26
CA ALA A 1 16.22 10.06 0.17
C ALA A 1 16.10 8.79 -0.66
N GLY A 2 14.93 8.52 -1.20
CA GLY A 2 14.69 7.38 -2.07
C GLY A 2 14.87 7.73 -3.55
N ASP A 3 15.20 6.73 -4.34
CA ASP A 3 15.18 6.83 -5.79
C ASP A 3 13.73 6.88 -6.30
N ALA A 4 13.53 7.20 -7.59
CA ALA A 4 12.21 7.34 -8.19
C ALA A 4 11.33 6.09 -8.08
N THR A 5 11.94 4.92 -7.91
CA THR A 5 11.22 3.65 -7.76
C THR A 5 11.56 2.94 -6.45
N SER A 6 11.93 3.68 -5.42
CA SER A 6 12.23 3.10 -4.11
C SER A 6 10.97 2.55 -3.47
N SER A 7 11.11 1.46 -2.74
CA SER A 7 9.98 0.84 -2.04
C SER A 7 10.33 0.48 -0.61
N VAL A 8 9.30 0.37 0.21
CA VAL A 8 9.43 -0.03 1.61
C VAL A 8 8.26 -0.91 2.02
N ALA A 9 8.55 -1.97 2.77
CA ALA A 9 7.52 -2.79 3.37
C ALA A 9 6.92 -2.02 4.56
N LEU A 10 5.60 -1.83 4.53
CA LEU A 10 4.90 -1.11 5.60
C LEU A 10 4.51 -2.03 6.75
N GLY A 11 4.21 -3.28 6.44
CA GLY A 11 3.80 -4.26 7.43
C GLY A 11 3.32 -5.53 6.77
N LYS A 12 2.95 -6.50 7.58
CA LYS A 12 2.46 -7.80 7.10
C LYS A 12 1.13 -8.10 7.75
N ILE A 13 0.09 -8.30 6.94
CA ILE A 13 -1.18 -8.76 7.45
C ILE A 13 -1.11 -10.26 7.74
N PRO A 14 -1.89 -10.77 8.71
CA PRO A 14 -1.80 -12.18 9.10
C PRO A 14 -2.31 -13.12 8.00
N GLY A 15 -1.93 -14.39 8.12
CA GLY A 15 -2.45 -15.44 7.26
C GLY A 15 -3.92 -15.73 7.51
N GLY A 16 -4.53 -16.47 6.60
CA GLY A 16 -5.95 -16.78 6.60
C GLY A 16 -6.73 -15.84 5.70
N ARG A 17 -8.03 -15.74 5.95
CA ARG A 17 -8.89 -14.81 5.21
C ARG A 17 -8.95 -13.49 5.97
N VAL A 18 -8.38 -12.46 5.36
CA VAL A 18 -8.29 -11.12 5.97
C VAL A 18 -8.91 -10.11 5.03
N ARG A 19 -9.83 -9.31 5.55
CA ARG A 19 -10.47 -8.23 4.81
C ARG A 19 -9.87 -6.90 5.24
N LEU A 20 -9.27 -6.18 4.31
CA LEU A 20 -8.80 -4.82 4.55
C LEU A 20 -9.98 -3.85 4.47
N LEU A 21 -10.06 -2.96 5.43
CA LEU A 21 -11.07 -1.90 5.49
C LEU A 21 -10.42 -0.62 4.96
N LEU A 22 -10.39 -0.47 3.64
CA LEU A 22 -9.62 0.58 2.97
C LEU A 22 -10.11 1.98 3.32
N SER A 23 -11.42 2.17 3.45
CA SER A 23 -11.98 3.47 3.83
C SER A 23 -11.67 3.88 5.27
N MET A 24 -11.23 2.93 6.10
CA MET A 24 -10.81 3.16 7.49
C MET A 24 -9.30 3.12 7.65
N SER A 25 -8.57 2.92 6.57
CA SER A 25 -7.11 2.85 6.58
C SER A 25 -6.56 4.14 6.01
N LYS A 26 -5.75 4.83 6.80
CA LYS A 26 -5.29 6.19 6.47
C LYS A 26 -3.78 6.27 6.60
N ALA A 27 -3.21 7.18 5.82
CA ALA A 27 -1.81 7.53 5.94
C ALA A 27 -1.62 9.03 5.81
N TYR A 28 -0.57 9.51 6.43
CA TYR A 28 -0.07 10.88 6.27
C TYR A 28 1.24 10.80 5.50
N VAL A 29 1.36 11.62 4.46
CA VAL A 29 2.61 11.76 3.72
C VAL A 29 3.10 13.20 3.87
N ASN A 30 4.42 13.33 3.95
CA ASN A 30 5.10 14.61 3.97
C ASN A 30 6.28 14.55 2.99
N TRP A 31 5.98 14.23 1.75
CA TRP A 31 7.05 14.07 0.76
C TRP A 31 7.46 15.40 0.14
N THR A 32 6.57 16.31 -0.06
CA THR A 32 6.82 17.66 -0.56
C THR A 32 7.76 17.73 -1.77
N THR A 33 7.88 16.65 -2.51
CA THR A 33 8.70 16.54 -3.71
C THR A 33 7.78 16.73 -4.91
N GLY A 34 8.04 17.73 -5.74
CA GLY A 34 7.20 18.03 -6.88
C GLY A 34 7.09 16.83 -7.83
N SER A 35 5.89 16.55 -8.30
CA SER A 35 5.54 15.44 -9.19
C SER A 35 5.73 14.05 -8.61
N ALA A 36 5.93 13.92 -7.29
CA ALA A 36 6.03 12.61 -6.65
C ALA A 36 4.66 11.93 -6.60
N THR A 37 4.63 10.64 -6.90
CA THR A 37 3.44 9.80 -6.76
C THR A 37 3.76 8.57 -5.92
N LEU A 38 2.71 7.97 -5.35
CA LEU A 38 2.81 6.84 -4.47
C LEU A 38 1.92 5.71 -4.97
N ASP A 39 2.49 4.52 -5.02
CA ASP A 39 1.74 3.29 -5.19
C ASP A 39 1.71 2.51 -3.88
N LEU A 40 0.58 1.91 -3.56
CA LEU A 40 0.43 0.96 -2.47
C LEU A 40 -0.10 -0.35 -3.03
N GLY A 41 0.50 -1.43 -2.60
CA GLY A 41 0.10 -2.76 -3.02
C GLY A 41 0.72 -3.83 -2.15
N TRP A 42 0.95 -5.00 -2.73
CA TRP A 42 1.43 -6.15 -1.97
C TRP A 42 2.48 -6.93 -2.74
N ASP A 43 3.32 -7.64 -1.98
CA ASP A 43 4.29 -8.58 -2.52
C ASP A 43 3.61 -9.89 -2.90
N ALA A 44 4.26 -10.69 -3.72
CA ALA A 44 3.79 -12.04 -4.04
C ALA A 44 3.58 -12.85 -2.75
N TYR A 45 2.55 -13.66 -2.73
CA TYR A 45 2.22 -14.49 -1.57
C TYR A 45 1.65 -15.84 -2.00
N GLU A 46 1.68 -16.79 -1.07
CA GLU A 46 1.08 -18.10 -1.27
C GLU A 46 -0.36 -18.07 -0.77
N ALA A 47 -1.30 -18.41 -1.65
CA ALA A 47 -2.70 -18.52 -1.30
C ALA A 47 -2.97 -19.75 -0.42
N VAL A 48 -4.12 -19.79 0.23
CA VAL A 48 -4.49 -20.91 1.12
C VAL A 48 -4.56 -22.25 0.40
N ASP A 49 -4.77 -22.26 -0.90
CA ASP A 49 -4.79 -23.47 -1.71
C ASP A 49 -3.39 -23.91 -2.21
N GLY A 50 -2.35 -23.19 -1.82
CA GLY A 50 -0.97 -23.48 -2.19
C GLY A 50 -0.50 -22.85 -3.48
N THR A 51 -1.35 -22.13 -4.20
CA THR A 51 -0.93 -21.42 -5.42
C THR A 51 -0.22 -20.13 -5.07
N THR A 52 0.70 -19.67 -5.95
CA THR A 52 1.37 -18.39 -5.78
C THR A 52 0.56 -17.30 -6.46
N THR A 53 0.26 -16.24 -5.71
CA THR A 53 -0.34 -15.02 -6.24
C THR A 53 0.77 -14.01 -6.51
N ALA A 54 0.82 -13.46 -7.71
CA ALA A 54 1.85 -12.49 -8.09
C ALA A 54 1.72 -11.20 -7.30
N ALA A 55 2.84 -10.50 -7.13
CA ALA A 55 2.87 -9.17 -6.55
C ALA A 55 2.03 -8.19 -7.39
N ASP A 56 1.39 -7.27 -6.72
CA ASP A 56 0.65 -6.18 -7.35
C ASP A 56 1.00 -4.87 -6.62
N PRO A 57 2.06 -4.17 -7.07
CA PRO A 57 2.59 -3.01 -6.35
C PRO A 57 1.63 -1.83 -6.26
N ASP A 58 0.65 -1.75 -7.14
CA ASP A 58 -0.34 -0.68 -7.19
C ASP A 58 -1.78 -1.16 -6.98
N GLY A 59 -1.93 -2.35 -6.41
CA GLY A 59 -3.25 -2.97 -6.25
C GLY A 59 -4.16 -2.27 -5.25
N LEU A 60 -3.64 -1.45 -4.36
CA LEU A 60 -4.43 -0.68 -3.39
C LEU A 60 -4.53 0.80 -3.76
N VAL A 61 -3.42 1.40 -4.14
CA VAL A 61 -3.35 2.81 -4.56
C VAL A 61 -2.44 2.89 -5.78
N ASP A 62 -2.93 3.51 -6.84
CA ASP A 62 -2.21 3.62 -8.10
C ASP A 62 -2.00 5.09 -8.46
N GLY A 63 -0.77 5.57 -8.27
CA GLY A 63 -0.37 6.89 -8.73
C GLY A 63 -0.94 8.05 -7.93
N LEU A 64 -1.17 7.87 -6.63
CA LEU A 64 -1.63 8.96 -5.76
C LEU A 64 -0.61 10.11 -5.77
N ASN A 65 -1.07 11.32 -6.05
CA ASN A 65 -0.23 12.50 -5.99
C ASN A 65 0.10 12.83 -4.54
N VAL A 66 1.39 12.84 -4.21
CA VAL A 66 1.90 13.11 -2.85
C VAL A 66 2.91 14.26 -2.85
N ASP A 67 2.84 15.15 -3.82
CA ASP A 67 3.73 16.31 -3.91
C ASP A 67 3.44 17.37 -2.85
N THR A 68 2.33 17.24 -2.14
CA THR A 68 1.94 18.13 -1.04
C THR A 68 1.66 17.28 0.19
N ALA A 69 2.15 17.71 1.34
CA ALA A 69 1.90 17.01 2.60
C ALA A 69 0.40 16.92 2.89
N GLY A 70 -0.05 15.78 3.37
CA GLY A 70 -1.46 15.59 3.69
C GLY A 70 -1.82 14.16 4.03
N TYR A 71 -3.07 13.95 4.37
CA TYR A 71 -3.64 12.64 4.65
C TYR A 71 -4.32 12.08 3.42
N PHE A 72 -4.34 10.75 3.30
CA PHE A 72 -5.14 10.07 2.28
C PHE A 72 -5.70 8.76 2.81
N ASP A 73 -6.82 8.33 2.24
CA ASP A 73 -7.39 7.01 2.48
C ASP A 73 -6.77 5.99 1.54
N PHE A 74 -6.56 4.77 2.01
CA PHE A 74 -6.02 3.70 1.17
C PHE A 74 -6.96 3.31 0.03
N GLY A 75 -8.21 3.69 0.11
CA GLY A 75 -9.19 3.44 -0.94
C GLY A 75 -9.41 4.63 -1.87
N GLU A 76 -8.72 5.75 -1.69
CA GLU A 76 -9.01 6.99 -2.42
C GLU A 76 -8.71 6.88 -3.91
N ASP A 77 -7.59 6.28 -4.26
CA ASP A 77 -7.16 6.14 -5.66
C ASP A 77 -6.76 4.70 -5.93
N THR A 78 -7.66 3.78 -5.63
CA THR A 78 -7.38 2.36 -5.64
C THR A 78 -8.06 1.64 -6.78
N THR A 79 -7.46 0.55 -7.22
CA THR A 79 -8.09 -0.42 -8.12
C THR A 79 -9.03 -1.39 -7.39
N ALA A 80 -8.98 -1.46 -6.06
CA ALA A 80 -9.91 -2.24 -5.26
C ALA A 80 -11.31 -1.62 -5.29
N THR A 81 -12.33 -2.43 -5.20
CA THR A 81 -13.72 -2.00 -5.27
C THR A 81 -14.41 -2.10 -3.91
N GLY A 82 -15.37 -1.19 -3.68
CA GLY A 82 -16.24 -1.26 -2.51
C GLY A 82 -15.60 -0.88 -1.18
N GLY A 83 -14.41 -0.28 -1.19
CA GLY A 83 -13.73 0.15 0.03
C GLY A 83 -13.16 -0.99 0.87
N THR A 84 -13.14 -2.20 0.35
CA THR A 84 -12.54 -3.36 1.01
C THR A 84 -11.77 -4.20 0.01
N TYR A 85 -10.80 -4.96 0.50
CA TYR A 85 -10.07 -5.94 -0.29
C TYR A 85 -9.80 -7.18 0.58
N VAL A 86 -10.01 -8.36 0.03
CA VAL A 86 -9.87 -9.62 0.77
C VAL A 86 -8.63 -10.35 0.28
N PHE A 87 -7.77 -10.73 1.22
CA PHE A 87 -6.66 -11.65 0.98
C PHE A 87 -6.94 -13.00 1.61
N GLU A 88 -6.66 -14.06 0.89
CA GLU A 88 -6.68 -15.43 1.39
C GLU A 88 -5.27 -15.99 1.23
N SER A 89 -4.46 -15.85 2.27
CA SER A 89 -3.06 -16.25 2.23
C SER A 89 -2.75 -17.30 3.27
N LYS A 90 -1.73 -18.10 2.98
CA LYS A 90 -1.27 -19.14 3.91
C LYS A 90 -0.50 -18.54 5.08
N ASP A 91 0.41 -17.62 4.81
CA ASP A 91 1.36 -17.13 5.80
C ASP A 91 1.34 -15.61 5.98
N GLY A 92 0.38 -14.93 5.36
CA GLY A 92 0.29 -13.47 5.42
C GLY A 92 0.73 -12.79 4.13
N VAL A 93 0.50 -11.49 4.06
CA VAL A 93 0.78 -10.67 2.88
C VAL A 93 1.50 -9.40 3.31
N VAL A 94 2.64 -9.11 2.67
CA VAL A 94 3.39 -7.89 2.92
C VAL A 94 2.76 -6.75 2.12
N ILE A 95 2.40 -5.68 2.79
CA ILE A 95 1.93 -4.45 2.18
C ILE A 95 3.13 -3.53 1.96
N ARG A 96 3.25 -3.02 0.75
CA ARG A 96 4.43 -2.27 0.30
C ARG A 96 4.03 -0.94 -0.33
N ALA A 97 4.78 0.10 0.00
CA ALA A 97 4.69 1.40 -0.64
C ALA A 97 5.84 1.58 -1.62
N THR A 98 5.55 2.11 -2.79
CA THR A 98 6.56 2.37 -3.83
C THR A 98 6.44 3.81 -4.31
N SER A 99 7.56 4.54 -4.28
CA SER A 99 7.63 5.88 -4.85
C SER A 99 7.77 5.79 -6.36
N GLN A 100 7.12 6.70 -7.06
CA GLN A 100 7.16 6.78 -8.52
C GLN A 100 7.51 8.18 -8.99
N ASP A 101 7.92 8.28 -10.25
CA ASP A 101 8.14 9.50 -11.03
C ASP A 101 9.37 10.30 -10.67
N VAL A 102 9.64 10.61 -9.42
CA VAL A 102 10.82 11.39 -9.02
C VAL A 102 11.44 10.82 -7.75
N ALA A 103 12.72 11.09 -7.54
CA ALA A 103 13.41 10.75 -6.30
C ALA A 103 12.89 11.62 -5.15
N LEU A 104 12.74 11.01 -3.98
CA LEU A 104 12.23 11.71 -2.81
C LEU A 104 13.32 12.56 -2.16
N ALA A 105 12.92 13.73 -1.66
CA ALA A 105 13.79 14.57 -0.87
C ALA A 105 14.10 13.94 0.49
N ALA A 106 15.25 14.28 1.07
CA ALA A 106 15.58 13.86 2.42
C ALA A 106 14.54 14.41 3.40
N GLY A 107 14.20 13.61 4.42
CA GLY A 107 13.20 13.98 5.41
C GLY A 107 11.76 13.71 5.01
N SER A 108 11.55 13.03 3.89
CA SER A 108 10.21 12.58 3.50
C SER A 108 9.70 11.50 4.44
N ASP A 109 8.46 11.64 4.90
CA ASP A 109 7.83 10.74 5.85
C ASP A 109 6.57 10.10 5.26
N LEU A 110 6.30 8.87 5.67
CA LEU A 110 5.05 8.17 5.43
C LEU A 110 4.65 7.46 6.73
N VAL A 111 3.53 7.86 7.31
CA VAL A 111 3.03 7.32 8.58
C VAL A 111 1.55 6.99 8.42
N GLY A 112 1.14 5.83 8.88
CA GLY A 112 -0.27 5.48 8.75
C GLY A 112 -0.64 4.20 9.47
N TYR A 113 -1.86 3.75 9.22
CA TYR A 113 -2.38 2.52 9.76
C TYR A 113 -3.31 1.84 8.76
N ILE A 114 -3.40 0.53 8.88
CA ILE A 114 -4.31 -0.30 8.09
C ILE A 114 -5.27 -0.97 9.06
N ALA A 115 -6.57 -0.77 8.82
CA ALA A 115 -7.62 -1.47 9.54
C ALA A 115 -8.01 -2.73 8.77
N TYR A 116 -8.16 -3.84 9.48
CA TYR A 116 -8.57 -5.11 8.88
C TYR A 116 -9.37 -5.95 9.87
N VAL A 117 -10.09 -6.91 9.33
CA VAL A 117 -10.77 -7.95 10.12
C VAL A 117 -10.31 -9.31 9.62
N VAL A 118 -10.21 -10.25 10.55
CA VAL A 118 -9.92 -11.65 10.23
C VAL A 118 -11.24 -12.40 10.22
N ASP A 119 -11.59 -12.92 9.05
CA ASP A 119 -12.84 -13.66 8.86
C ASP A 119 -12.73 -15.11 9.37
#